data_6db55ad524181414480e50756211e0b4
#
_entry.id   6db55ad524181414480e50756211e0b4
#
_cell.length_a   1.000
_cell.length_b   1.000
_cell.length_c   1.000
_cell.angle_alpha   90.00
_cell.angle_beta   90.00
_cell.angle_gamma   90.00
#
_symmetry.space_group_name_H-M   'P 1'
#
loop_
_entity.id
_entity.type
_entity.pdbx_description
1 polymer ?
#
loop_
_entity_poly.entity_id
_entity_poly.type
_entity_poly.pdbx_seq_one_letter_code
_entity_poly.pdbx_strand_id
1 'polypeptide(L)'
;AIGQKGSTVAGIVKKLEEAGAMAYSVVVVANASDPAPMQFYAPFAGAAIGEYFRDTGRPALIIYDDLSKQAVAYREVSLLLRRPPGREAYPGDVFYLHSRLLERAAKVIASDEIASQMNDLPPSLKGKVKGGGSLTALPIIETQAGDVSAYIPTNVISITDGQIFLESNLFNAGVRPAINVGISVSRVGGSAQIKSMKKVAGTLKLDQAQYRELEAFAKFGSDLDAATKAVLEKGKRNVEILKQKENYPLSVEKQTAIIYCGTKGILLNVPVNKMKQFEEEYLAFLDTKHRNVLDDLRAGKLSEEITGVLEKVAKELSAKYAN
;
A
#
# COMPACT_ATOMS: atom_id res chain seq x y z
N ALA A 1 -16.40 3.09 5.08
CA ALA A 1 -16.59 1.86 5.85
C ALA A 1 -17.88 1.19 5.40
N ILE A 2 -17.81 -0.11 5.08
CA ILE A 2 -18.93 -0.86 4.51
C ILE A 2 -19.14 -2.11 5.36
N GLY A 3 -20.30 -2.23 6.01
CA GLY A 3 -20.61 -3.39 6.84
C GLY A 3 -19.70 -3.59 8.06
N GLN A 4 -19.01 -2.54 8.49
CA GLN A 4 -18.13 -2.56 9.65
C GLN A 4 -18.91 -2.31 10.94
N LYS A 5 -18.36 -2.80 12.06
CA LYS A 5 -18.93 -2.53 13.38
C LYS A 5 -18.74 -1.05 13.75
N GLY A 6 -19.77 -0.37 14.22
CA GLY A 6 -19.72 1.06 14.55
C GLY A 6 -18.60 1.43 15.52
N SER A 7 -18.30 0.58 16.52
CA SER A 7 -17.17 0.82 17.44
C SER A 7 -15.80 0.78 16.76
N THR A 8 -15.63 -0.04 15.73
CA THR A 8 -14.38 -0.07 14.92
C THR A 8 -14.23 1.22 14.14
N VAL A 9 -15.32 1.68 13.50
CA VAL A 9 -15.33 2.95 12.75
C VAL A 9 -15.03 4.12 13.68
N ALA A 10 -15.67 4.18 14.85
CA ALA A 10 -15.41 5.22 15.85
C ALA A 10 -13.93 5.26 16.28
N GLY A 11 -13.31 4.09 16.47
CA GLY A 11 -11.88 3.99 16.78
C GLY A 11 -10.98 4.54 15.67
N ILE A 12 -11.32 4.29 14.39
CA ILE A 12 -10.59 4.84 13.24
C ILE A 12 -10.73 6.35 13.18
N VAL A 13 -11.96 6.88 13.32
CA VAL A 13 -12.24 8.33 13.33
C VAL A 13 -11.43 9.01 14.42
N LYS A 14 -11.44 8.46 15.65
CA LYS A 14 -10.65 9.00 16.75
C LYS A 14 -9.15 9.06 16.44
N LYS A 15 -8.58 8.01 15.84
CA LYS A 15 -7.16 8.03 15.41
C LYS A 15 -6.88 9.09 14.35
N LEU A 16 -7.80 9.32 13.42
CA LEU A 16 -7.68 10.38 12.40
C LEU A 16 -7.76 11.78 13.07
N GLU A 17 -8.61 11.96 14.06
CA GLU A 17 -8.71 13.20 14.84
C GLU A 17 -7.43 13.47 15.61
N GLU A 18 -6.92 12.48 16.34
CA GLU A 18 -5.66 12.57 17.11
C GLU A 18 -4.46 12.90 16.22
N ALA A 19 -4.45 12.40 14.97
CA ALA A 19 -3.43 12.71 13.98
C ALA A 19 -3.64 14.03 13.23
N GLY A 20 -4.74 14.78 13.51
CA GLY A 20 -5.12 15.98 12.76
C GLY A 20 -5.57 15.72 11.32
N ALA A 21 -5.79 14.47 10.96
CA ALA A 21 -6.08 14.06 9.59
C ALA A 21 -7.54 14.34 9.16
N MET A 22 -8.45 14.61 10.11
CA MET A 22 -9.84 14.95 9.79
C MET A 22 -9.97 16.25 9.00
N ALA A 23 -8.98 17.14 9.05
CA ALA A 23 -8.97 18.38 8.25
C ALA A 23 -9.02 18.14 6.73
N TYR A 24 -8.56 16.95 6.26
CA TYR A 24 -8.52 16.57 4.86
C TYR A 24 -9.15 15.19 4.58
N SER A 25 -9.93 14.66 5.51
CA SER A 25 -10.57 13.35 5.40
C SER A 25 -12.09 13.47 5.44
N VAL A 26 -12.76 12.61 4.68
CA VAL A 26 -14.21 12.42 4.71
C VAL A 26 -14.48 10.95 5.02
N VAL A 27 -15.31 10.67 5.99
CA VAL A 27 -15.69 9.29 6.38
C VAL A 27 -17.13 9.03 5.96
N VAL A 28 -17.30 8.08 5.04
CA VAL A 28 -18.61 7.61 4.56
C VAL A 28 -18.86 6.24 5.18
N VAL A 29 -19.97 6.06 5.86
CA VAL A 29 -20.22 4.86 6.68
C VAL A 29 -21.59 4.26 6.34
N ALA A 30 -21.62 2.97 6.09
CA ALA A 30 -22.78 2.10 6.21
C ALA A 30 -22.41 0.94 7.13
N ASN A 31 -22.92 0.97 8.36
CA ASN A 31 -22.57 -0.01 9.40
C ASN A 31 -23.16 -1.41 9.10
N ALA A 32 -22.66 -2.40 9.80
CA ALA A 32 -23.19 -3.78 9.71
C ALA A 32 -24.68 -3.91 10.11
N SER A 33 -25.19 -2.96 10.92
CA SER A 33 -26.60 -2.89 11.31
C SER A 33 -27.49 -2.16 10.32
N ASP A 34 -26.90 -1.46 9.34
CA ASP A 34 -27.66 -0.73 8.33
C ASP A 34 -28.23 -1.70 7.27
N PRO A 35 -29.37 -1.39 6.65
CA PRO A 35 -29.94 -2.21 5.59
C PRO A 35 -28.97 -2.48 4.44
N ALA A 36 -29.02 -3.66 3.84
CA ALA A 36 -28.15 -4.07 2.74
C ALA A 36 -28.08 -3.04 1.58
N PRO A 37 -29.18 -2.37 1.16
CA PRO A 37 -29.10 -1.31 0.15
C PRO A 37 -28.16 -0.16 0.55
N MET A 38 -28.09 0.22 1.81
CA MET A 38 -27.18 1.27 2.27
C MET A 38 -25.72 0.85 2.15
N GLN A 39 -25.40 -0.39 2.53
CA GLN A 39 -24.07 -0.96 2.37
C GLN A 39 -23.67 -1.09 0.88
N PHE A 40 -24.65 -1.36 0.02
CA PHE A 40 -24.44 -1.39 -1.42
C PHE A 40 -24.12 -0.01 -2.01
N TYR A 41 -24.85 1.05 -1.60
CA TYR A 41 -24.66 2.38 -2.17
C TYR A 41 -23.50 3.19 -1.57
N ALA A 42 -23.13 2.95 -0.33
CA ALA A 42 -22.11 3.74 0.37
C ALA A 42 -20.78 3.91 -0.41
N PRO A 43 -20.19 2.86 -1.00
CA PRO A 43 -18.94 3.02 -1.75
C PRO A 43 -19.10 3.89 -3.02
N PHE A 44 -20.26 3.86 -3.67
CA PHE A 44 -20.54 4.73 -4.81
C PHE A 44 -20.68 6.21 -4.39
N ALA A 45 -21.27 6.48 -3.23
CA ALA A 45 -21.32 7.82 -2.66
C ALA A 45 -19.92 8.34 -2.32
N GLY A 46 -19.09 7.50 -1.70
CA GLY A 46 -17.68 7.82 -1.45
C GLY A 46 -16.89 8.09 -2.73
N ALA A 47 -17.10 7.27 -3.78
CA ALA A 47 -16.47 7.49 -5.08
C ALA A 47 -16.87 8.82 -5.70
N ALA A 48 -18.15 9.22 -5.64
CA ALA A 48 -18.62 10.49 -6.16
C ALA A 48 -17.96 11.70 -5.47
N ILE A 49 -17.71 11.61 -4.16
CA ILE A 49 -16.93 12.63 -3.43
C ILE A 49 -15.49 12.68 -3.95
N GLY A 50 -14.84 11.52 -4.12
CA GLY A 50 -13.48 11.43 -4.66
C GLY A 50 -13.37 11.99 -6.09
N GLU A 51 -14.35 11.71 -6.94
CA GLU A 51 -14.43 12.23 -8.31
C GLU A 51 -14.52 13.76 -8.35
N TYR A 52 -15.22 14.38 -7.41
CA TYR A 52 -15.28 15.83 -7.33
C TYR A 52 -13.86 16.44 -7.20
N PHE A 53 -12.99 15.85 -6.41
CA PHE A 53 -11.60 16.28 -6.29
C PHE A 53 -10.82 15.97 -7.57
N ARG A 54 -10.92 14.76 -8.10
CA ARG A 54 -10.29 14.36 -9.36
C ARG A 54 -10.64 15.30 -10.52
N ASP A 55 -11.92 15.57 -10.70
CA ASP A 55 -12.41 16.33 -11.85
C ASP A 55 -12.17 17.86 -11.71
N THR A 56 -11.86 18.32 -10.49
CA THR A 56 -11.44 19.70 -10.23
C THR A 56 -9.91 19.86 -10.12
N GLY A 57 -9.13 18.91 -10.66
CA GLY A 57 -7.67 19.00 -10.76
C GLY A 57 -6.89 18.67 -9.49
N ARG A 58 -7.52 18.02 -8.51
CA ARG A 58 -6.93 17.71 -7.21
C ARG A 58 -6.70 16.22 -7.03
N PRO A 59 -5.68 15.78 -6.28
CA PRO A 59 -5.53 14.38 -5.94
C PRO A 59 -6.48 13.97 -4.81
N ALA A 60 -7.04 12.75 -4.91
CA ALA A 60 -7.81 12.12 -3.85
C ALA A 60 -7.39 10.64 -3.69
N LEU A 61 -7.49 10.14 -2.48
CA LEU A 61 -7.33 8.72 -2.14
C LEU A 61 -8.65 8.22 -1.55
N ILE A 62 -9.15 7.10 -2.06
CA ILE A 62 -10.32 6.44 -1.49
C ILE A 62 -9.94 5.03 -1.04
N ILE A 63 -10.37 4.68 0.17
CA ILE A 63 -10.20 3.35 0.76
C ILE A 63 -11.58 2.74 0.94
N TYR A 64 -11.81 1.55 0.37
CA TYR A 64 -13.07 0.82 0.53
C TYR A 64 -12.86 -0.32 1.54
N ASP A 65 -13.35 -0.17 2.75
CA ASP A 65 -13.24 -1.17 3.82
C ASP A 65 -14.64 -1.70 4.19
N ASP A 66 -15.10 -2.80 3.60
CA ASP A 66 -14.49 -3.58 2.53
C ASP A 66 -15.50 -3.91 1.40
N LEU A 67 -14.98 -4.25 0.24
CA LEU A 67 -15.83 -4.60 -0.91
C LEU A 67 -16.36 -6.04 -0.85
N SER A 68 -15.79 -6.92 -0.02
CA SER A 68 -16.36 -8.24 0.24
C SER A 68 -17.74 -8.11 0.89
N LYS A 69 -17.89 -7.21 1.85
CA LYS A 69 -19.19 -6.91 2.51
C LYS A 69 -20.17 -6.22 1.56
N GLN A 70 -19.67 -5.33 0.67
CA GLN A 70 -20.51 -4.79 -0.39
C GLN A 70 -21.08 -5.89 -1.28
N ALA A 71 -20.26 -6.85 -1.70
CA ALA A 71 -20.70 -7.98 -2.51
C ALA A 71 -21.75 -8.83 -1.78
N VAL A 72 -21.57 -9.10 -0.49
CA VAL A 72 -22.53 -9.82 0.35
C VAL A 72 -23.86 -9.07 0.41
N ALA A 73 -23.83 -7.75 0.67
CA ALA A 73 -25.03 -6.92 0.68
C ALA A 73 -25.76 -6.94 -0.69
N TYR A 74 -24.99 -6.87 -1.78
CA TYR A 74 -25.56 -6.95 -3.13
C TYR A 74 -26.17 -8.34 -3.42
N ARG A 75 -25.54 -9.42 -2.95
CA ARG A 75 -26.10 -10.78 -3.02
C ARG A 75 -27.42 -10.88 -2.28
N GLU A 76 -27.50 -10.34 -1.06
CA GLU A 76 -28.72 -10.34 -0.25
C GLU A 76 -29.85 -9.62 -0.98
N VAL A 77 -29.64 -8.39 -1.45
CA VAL A 77 -30.63 -7.62 -2.21
C VAL A 77 -31.06 -8.40 -3.46
N SER A 78 -30.12 -9.01 -4.19
CA SER A 78 -30.41 -9.74 -5.43
C SER A 78 -31.27 -10.99 -5.18
N LEU A 79 -30.98 -11.72 -4.10
CA LEU A 79 -31.77 -12.92 -3.71
C LEU A 79 -33.19 -12.53 -3.25
N LEU A 80 -33.34 -11.43 -2.49
CA LEU A 80 -34.65 -10.90 -2.10
C LEU A 80 -35.48 -10.50 -3.33
N LEU A 81 -34.83 -9.97 -4.37
CA LEU A 81 -35.46 -9.64 -5.65
C LEU A 81 -35.65 -10.87 -6.55
N ARG A 82 -35.38 -12.08 -6.04
CA ARG A 82 -35.50 -13.35 -6.77
C ARG A 82 -34.68 -13.43 -8.06
N ARG A 83 -33.54 -12.71 -8.12
CA ARG A 83 -32.60 -12.84 -9.23
C ARG A 83 -31.90 -14.20 -9.16
N PRO A 84 -31.67 -14.88 -10.30
CA PRO A 84 -31.05 -16.20 -10.29
C PRO A 84 -29.63 -16.13 -9.73
N PRO A 85 -29.27 -16.99 -8.74
CA PRO A 85 -27.93 -17.05 -8.20
C PRO A 85 -26.95 -17.74 -9.16
N GLY A 86 -25.73 -17.23 -9.22
CA GLY A 86 -24.59 -17.85 -9.89
C GLY A 86 -23.61 -18.49 -8.90
N ARG A 87 -22.31 -18.42 -9.23
CA ARG A 87 -21.24 -18.96 -8.38
C ARG A 87 -21.28 -18.33 -6.98
N GLU A 88 -21.17 -19.14 -5.94
CA GLU A 88 -21.24 -18.74 -4.52
C GLU A 88 -22.51 -17.94 -4.17
N ALA A 89 -23.60 -18.22 -4.90
CA ALA A 89 -24.89 -17.53 -4.80
C ALA A 89 -24.85 -16.02 -5.14
N TYR A 90 -23.78 -15.52 -5.71
CA TYR A 90 -23.70 -14.14 -6.22
C TYR A 90 -24.52 -13.99 -7.52
N PRO A 91 -25.12 -12.82 -7.76
CA PRO A 91 -25.77 -12.55 -9.03
C PRO A 91 -24.76 -12.50 -10.17
N GLY A 92 -25.16 -12.80 -11.40
CA GLY A 92 -24.28 -12.87 -12.56
C GLY A 92 -23.54 -11.56 -12.89
N ASP A 93 -24.04 -10.44 -12.41
CA ASP A 93 -23.45 -9.10 -12.61
C ASP A 93 -22.60 -8.60 -11.43
N VAL A 94 -22.19 -9.47 -10.50
CA VAL A 94 -21.33 -9.04 -9.37
C VAL A 94 -19.97 -8.53 -9.82
N PHE A 95 -19.43 -9.01 -10.94
CA PHE A 95 -18.23 -8.44 -11.53
C PHE A 95 -18.45 -6.98 -11.91
N TYR A 96 -19.57 -6.66 -12.55
CA TYR A 96 -19.93 -5.30 -12.91
C TYR A 96 -20.17 -4.39 -11.70
N LEU A 97 -20.61 -4.93 -10.57
CA LEU A 97 -20.69 -4.19 -9.31
C LEU A 97 -19.36 -3.51 -8.96
N HIS A 98 -18.28 -4.27 -8.98
CA HIS A 98 -16.96 -3.79 -8.59
C HIS A 98 -16.23 -3.06 -9.75
N SER A 99 -16.36 -3.54 -10.98
CA SER A 99 -15.68 -2.90 -12.11
C SER A 99 -16.16 -1.46 -12.33
N ARG A 100 -17.49 -1.21 -12.35
CA ARG A 100 -18.03 0.14 -12.50
C ARG A 100 -17.72 1.08 -11.33
N LEU A 101 -17.35 0.53 -10.16
CA LEU A 101 -16.90 1.31 -9.03
C LEU A 101 -15.40 1.64 -9.15
N LEU A 102 -14.58 0.64 -9.43
CA LEU A 102 -13.12 0.75 -9.40
C LEU A 102 -12.53 1.45 -10.62
N GLU A 103 -13.16 1.32 -11.80
CA GLU A 103 -12.76 2.05 -13.02
C GLU A 103 -12.98 3.58 -12.94
N ARG A 104 -13.69 4.04 -11.92
CA ARG A 104 -13.81 5.47 -11.61
C ARG A 104 -12.53 6.07 -11.02
N ALA A 105 -11.64 5.22 -10.47
CA ALA A 105 -10.31 5.62 -10.03
C ALA A 105 -9.40 5.82 -11.25
N ALA A 106 -8.99 7.07 -11.50
CA ALA A 106 -8.23 7.42 -12.68
C ALA A 106 -7.39 8.68 -12.44
N LYS A 107 -6.40 8.88 -13.31
CA LYS A 107 -5.68 10.14 -13.44
C LYS A 107 -6.18 10.87 -14.68
N VAL A 108 -6.62 12.11 -14.49
CA VAL A 108 -7.10 12.97 -15.59
C VAL A 108 -5.91 13.57 -16.34
N ILE A 109 -6.05 13.71 -17.66
CA ILE A 109 -5.05 14.38 -18.50
C ILE A 109 -4.76 15.80 -18.00
N ALA A 110 -3.51 16.25 -18.16
CA ALA A 110 -3.06 17.54 -17.60
C ALA A 110 -3.67 18.77 -18.30
N SER A 111 -4.16 18.64 -19.55
CA SER A 111 -4.78 19.73 -20.29
C SER A 111 -6.21 20.01 -19.79
N ASP A 112 -6.49 21.22 -19.32
CA ASP A 112 -7.82 21.66 -18.89
C ASP A 112 -8.82 21.63 -20.06
N GLU A 113 -8.37 21.99 -21.27
CA GLU A 113 -9.20 22.02 -22.48
C GLU A 113 -9.72 20.61 -22.81
N ILE A 114 -8.84 19.61 -22.81
CA ILE A 114 -9.21 18.23 -23.09
C ILE A 114 -10.02 17.66 -21.92
N ALA A 115 -9.63 17.93 -20.69
CA ALA A 115 -10.35 17.45 -19.49
C ALA A 115 -11.78 17.98 -19.44
N SER A 116 -12.04 19.21 -19.91
CA SER A 116 -13.39 19.78 -19.97
C SER A 116 -14.34 19.10 -20.96
N GLN A 117 -13.80 18.28 -21.86
CA GLN A 117 -14.57 17.50 -22.86
C GLN A 117 -15.00 16.12 -22.33
N MET A 118 -14.78 15.81 -21.05
CA MET A 118 -15.28 14.57 -20.44
C MET A 118 -16.78 14.39 -20.68
N ASN A 119 -17.16 13.16 -21.03
CA ASN A 119 -18.56 12.77 -21.15
C ASN A 119 -19.21 12.68 -19.75
N ASP A 120 -20.52 12.83 -19.72
CA ASP A 120 -21.36 12.59 -18.52
C ASP A 120 -21.00 13.43 -17.27
N LEU A 121 -20.41 14.62 -17.48
CA LEU A 121 -20.15 15.55 -16.39
C LEU A 121 -21.45 16.01 -15.71
N PRO A 122 -21.53 15.92 -14.37
CA PRO A 122 -22.65 16.49 -13.63
C PRO A 122 -22.81 17.98 -13.95
N PRO A 123 -24.03 18.52 -14.03
CA PRO A 123 -24.26 19.95 -14.31
C PRO A 123 -23.50 20.88 -13.35
N SER A 124 -23.31 20.45 -12.10
CA SER A 124 -22.57 21.19 -11.06
C SER A 124 -21.09 21.36 -11.33
N LEU A 125 -20.50 20.52 -12.20
CA LEU A 125 -19.08 20.55 -12.58
C LEU A 125 -18.81 21.25 -13.91
N LYS A 126 -19.84 21.58 -14.68
CA LYS A 126 -19.67 22.32 -15.94
C LYS A 126 -18.92 23.64 -15.68
N GLY A 127 -17.82 23.85 -16.41
CA GLY A 127 -16.94 25.02 -16.26
C GLY A 127 -16.02 25.00 -15.05
N LYS A 128 -16.03 23.93 -14.24
CA LYS A 128 -15.12 23.77 -13.08
C LYS A 128 -14.08 22.67 -13.27
N VAL A 129 -14.17 21.91 -14.34
CA VAL A 129 -13.23 20.81 -14.64
C VAL A 129 -11.84 21.34 -14.89
N LYS A 130 -10.85 20.70 -14.28
CA LYS A 130 -9.42 20.97 -14.47
C LYS A 130 -8.67 19.68 -14.71
N GLY A 131 -7.63 19.78 -15.54
CA GLY A 131 -6.74 18.65 -15.80
C GLY A 131 -5.82 18.31 -14.62
N GLY A 132 -5.17 17.16 -14.71
CA GLY A 132 -4.13 16.72 -13.79
C GLY A 132 -4.60 16.13 -12.45
N GLY A 133 -5.88 16.16 -12.15
CA GLY A 133 -6.44 15.54 -10.97
C GLY A 133 -6.36 14.01 -11.00
N SER A 134 -6.46 13.38 -9.83
CA SER A 134 -6.37 11.92 -9.71
C SER A 134 -7.25 11.38 -8.60
N LEU A 135 -7.76 10.16 -8.79
CA LEU A 135 -8.42 9.37 -7.74
C LEU A 135 -7.72 8.02 -7.68
N THR A 136 -7.06 7.74 -6.57
CA THR A 136 -6.45 6.45 -6.30
C THR A 136 -7.37 5.65 -5.38
N ALA A 137 -7.69 4.40 -5.75
CA ALA A 137 -8.52 3.51 -4.96
C ALA A 137 -7.71 2.39 -4.32
N LEU A 138 -7.94 2.15 -3.04
CA LEU A 138 -7.43 1.01 -2.27
C LEU A 138 -8.61 0.16 -1.79
N PRO A 139 -9.11 -0.78 -2.60
CA PRO A 139 -10.15 -1.70 -2.18
C PRO A 139 -9.57 -2.77 -1.25
N ILE A 140 -10.23 -2.98 -0.11
CA ILE A 140 -9.92 -4.08 0.80
C ILE A 140 -10.86 -5.24 0.47
N ILE A 141 -10.28 -6.44 0.32
CA ILE A 141 -10.99 -7.68 0.09
C ILE A 141 -10.63 -8.65 1.21
N GLU A 142 -11.64 -9.16 1.89
CA GLU A 142 -11.48 -10.19 2.91
C GLU A 142 -11.41 -11.57 2.25
N THR A 143 -10.38 -12.36 2.60
CA THR A 143 -10.21 -13.72 2.12
C THR A 143 -10.47 -14.72 3.25
N GLN A 144 -11.09 -15.85 2.94
CA GLN A 144 -11.23 -16.97 3.87
C GLN A 144 -9.93 -17.79 3.86
N ALA A 145 -9.25 -17.88 5.00
CA ALA A 145 -7.98 -18.61 5.15
C ALA A 145 -6.88 -18.29 4.09
N GLY A 146 -6.89 -17.08 3.54
CA GLY A 146 -5.93 -16.67 2.52
C GLY A 146 -6.25 -17.16 1.09
N ASP A 147 -7.46 -17.71 0.86
CA ASP A 147 -7.86 -18.17 -0.47
C ASP A 147 -8.14 -16.99 -1.42
N VAL A 148 -7.17 -16.70 -2.26
CA VAL A 148 -7.29 -15.67 -3.33
C VAL A 148 -7.98 -16.21 -4.59
N SER A 149 -8.25 -17.52 -4.68
CA SER A 149 -8.91 -18.15 -5.82
C SER A 149 -10.44 -18.09 -5.72
N ALA A 150 -10.98 -17.66 -4.59
CA ALA A 150 -12.41 -17.42 -4.39
C ALA A 150 -12.95 -16.38 -5.38
N TYR A 151 -14.27 -16.35 -5.56
CA TYR A 151 -14.91 -15.61 -6.64
C TYR A 151 -14.67 -14.08 -6.55
N ILE A 152 -14.89 -13.47 -5.41
CA ILE A 152 -14.73 -12.01 -5.24
C ILE A 152 -13.26 -11.58 -5.31
N PRO A 153 -12.30 -12.21 -4.61
CA PRO A 153 -10.87 -11.87 -4.75
C PRO A 153 -10.40 -11.95 -6.21
N THR A 154 -10.72 -13.02 -6.93
CA THR A 154 -10.32 -13.21 -8.33
C THR A 154 -10.85 -12.09 -9.23
N ASN A 155 -12.11 -11.71 -9.07
CA ASN A 155 -12.72 -10.62 -9.82
C ASN A 155 -12.00 -9.28 -9.57
N VAL A 156 -11.75 -8.94 -8.32
CA VAL A 156 -11.13 -7.65 -7.97
C VAL A 156 -9.67 -7.59 -8.40
N ILE A 157 -8.91 -8.69 -8.28
CA ILE A 157 -7.54 -8.77 -8.81
C ILE A 157 -7.51 -8.50 -10.34
N SER A 158 -8.51 -9.01 -11.07
CA SER A 158 -8.57 -8.79 -12.53
C SER A 158 -8.94 -7.36 -12.92
N ILE A 159 -9.72 -6.65 -12.10
CA ILE A 159 -10.14 -5.27 -12.32
C ILE A 159 -9.01 -4.29 -11.96
N THR A 160 -8.28 -4.54 -10.87
CA THR A 160 -7.29 -3.62 -10.31
C THR A 160 -5.91 -3.75 -10.96
N ASP A 161 -5.04 -2.76 -10.73
CA ASP A 161 -3.65 -2.76 -11.22
C ASP A 161 -2.67 -3.54 -10.34
N GLY A 162 -3.17 -4.49 -9.60
CA GLY A 162 -2.37 -5.36 -8.75
C GLY A 162 -2.99 -5.58 -7.38
N GLN A 163 -2.26 -6.30 -6.52
CA GLN A 163 -2.70 -6.61 -5.16
C GLN A 163 -1.55 -6.51 -4.17
N ILE A 164 -1.87 -6.10 -2.95
CA ILE A 164 -1.02 -6.21 -1.77
C ILE A 164 -1.59 -7.35 -0.94
N PHE A 165 -0.85 -8.44 -0.82
CA PHE A 165 -1.28 -9.63 -0.11
C PHE A 165 -0.76 -9.65 1.33
N LEU A 166 -1.68 -9.74 2.29
CA LEU A 166 -1.38 -9.81 3.71
C LEU A 166 -1.53 -11.24 4.21
N GLU A 167 -0.52 -11.74 4.94
CA GLU A 167 -0.49 -13.11 5.47
C GLU A 167 -0.54 -13.14 6.99
N SER A 168 -1.45 -13.94 7.54
CA SER A 168 -1.57 -14.15 8.99
C SER A 168 -0.30 -14.73 9.60
N ASN A 169 0.39 -15.64 8.90
CA ASN A 169 1.64 -16.23 9.38
C ASN A 169 2.75 -15.19 9.56
N LEU A 170 2.87 -14.22 8.63
CA LEU A 170 3.81 -13.11 8.76
C LEU A 170 3.45 -12.19 9.91
N PHE A 171 2.14 -11.90 10.07
CA PHE A 171 1.65 -11.09 11.18
C PHE A 171 1.98 -11.72 12.54
N ASN A 172 1.72 -13.02 12.69
CA ASN A 172 2.00 -13.78 13.91
C ASN A 172 3.52 -13.92 14.18
N ALA A 173 4.34 -13.96 13.12
CA ALA A 173 5.80 -13.92 13.23
C ALA A 173 6.37 -12.51 13.54
N GLY A 174 5.51 -11.51 13.74
CA GLY A 174 5.92 -10.14 14.07
C GLY A 174 6.39 -9.31 12.87
N VAL A 175 6.17 -9.77 11.64
CA VAL A 175 6.41 -8.98 10.43
C VAL A 175 5.20 -8.08 10.20
N ARG A 176 5.34 -6.79 10.46
CA ARG A 176 4.26 -5.80 10.33
C ARG A 176 4.76 -4.56 9.59
N PRO A 177 4.08 -4.18 8.48
CA PRO A 177 2.91 -4.83 7.87
C PRO A 177 3.24 -6.24 7.37
N ALA A 178 2.24 -7.12 7.43
CA ALA A 178 2.38 -8.55 7.10
C ALA A 178 2.30 -8.81 5.58
N ILE A 179 3.02 -8.02 4.80
CA ILE A 179 2.98 -8.05 3.33
C ILE A 179 3.84 -9.21 2.80
N ASN A 180 3.22 -10.11 2.04
CA ASN A 180 3.96 -11.07 1.24
C ASN A 180 4.42 -10.41 -0.05
N VAL A 181 5.71 -10.06 -0.11
CA VAL A 181 6.32 -9.37 -1.26
C VAL A 181 6.36 -10.25 -2.51
N GLY A 182 6.45 -11.58 -2.35
CA GLY A 182 6.55 -12.53 -3.45
C GLY A 182 5.31 -12.55 -4.35
N ILE A 183 4.13 -12.65 -3.72
CA ILE A 183 2.84 -12.76 -4.43
C ILE A 183 2.12 -11.42 -4.61
N SER A 184 2.61 -10.36 -3.97
CA SER A 184 2.10 -9.01 -4.20
C SER A 184 2.59 -8.48 -5.55
N VAL A 185 1.69 -7.89 -6.33
CA VAL A 185 1.96 -7.40 -7.68
C VAL A 185 1.47 -5.97 -7.82
N SER A 186 2.23 -5.12 -8.50
CA SER A 186 1.78 -3.81 -8.96
C SER A 186 2.06 -3.67 -10.45
N ARG A 187 1.02 -3.47 -11.27
CA ARG A 187 1.16 -3.23 -12.72
C ARG A 187 1.68 -1.82 -13.01
N VAL A 188 1.36 -0.85 -12.15
CA VAL A 188 1.87 0.53 -12.22
C VAL A 188 3.33 0.57 -11.78
N GLY A 189 3.64 -0.09 -10.68
CA GLY A 189 4.98 -0.35 -10.17
C GLY A 189 5.88 0.88 -10.10
N GLY A 190 7.07 0.74 -10.67
CA GLY A 190 8.08 1.79 -10.66
C GLY A 190 7.70 3.07 -11.43
N SER A 191 6.61 3.08 -12.22
CA SER A 191 6.15 4.28 -12.91
C SER A 191 5.57 5.32 -11.95
N ALA A 192 5.05 4.89 -10.79
CA ALA A 192 4.55 5.79 -9.75
C ALA A 192 5.64 6.24 -8.77
N GLN A 193 6.83 5.63 -8.79
CA GLN A 193 7.92 5.94 -7.87
C GLN A 193 8.74 7.12 -8.36
N ILE A 194 9.24 7.95 -7.43
CA ILE A 194 10.28 8.94 -7.74
C ILE A 194 11.57 8.21 -8.15
N LYS A 195 12.39 8.88 -8.96
CA LYS A 195 13.58 8.26 -9.57
C LYS A 195 14.55 7.65 -8.56
N SER A 196 14.77 8.30 -7.43
CA SER A 196 15.64 7.80 -6.35
C SER A 196 15.11 6.49 -5.76
N MET A 197 13.83 6.42 -5.40
CA MET A 197 13.18 5.21 -4.89
C MET A 197 13.22 4.08 -5.92
N LYS A 198 12.90 4.37 -7.18
CA LYS A 198 12.92 3.38 -8.27
C LYS A 198 14.29 2.72 -8.44
N LYS A 199 15.38 3.50 -8.34
CA LYS A 199 16.75 2.99 -8.43
C LYS A 199 17.13 2.12 -7.22
N VAL A 200 16.68 2.49 -6.03
CA VAL A 200 17.05 1.81 -4.79
C VAL A 200 16.22 0.55 -4.55
N ALA A 201 14.91 0.63 -4.77
CA ALA A 201 14.00 -0.48 -4.51
C ALA A 201 13.94 -1.54 -5.63
N GLY A 202 14.58 -1.29 -6.79
CA GLY A 202 14.45 -2.14 -7.96
C GLY A 202 14.83 -3.61 -7.75
N THR A 203 15.83 -3.87 -6.91
CA THR A 203 16.29 -5.24 -6.59
C THR A 203 15.63 -5.82 -5.34
N LEU A 204 15.00 -4.98 -4.50
CA LEU A 204 14.51 -5.39 -3.19
C LEU A 204 13.50 -6.54 -3.24
N LYS A 205 12.59 -6.50 -4.23
CA LYS A 205 11.59 -7.56 -4.40
C LYS A 205 12.26 -8.91 -4.71
N LEU A 206 13.27 -8.90 -5.59
CA LEU A 206 14.02 -10.11 -5.96
C LEU A 206 14.85 -10.63 -4.76
N ASP A 207 15.55 -9.72 -4.07
CA ASP A 207 16.31 -10.05 -2.86
C ASP A 207 15.42 -10.70 -1.79
N GLN A 208 14.20 -10.17 -1.58
CA GLN A 208 13.26 -10.73 -0.60
C GLN A 208 12.65 -12.07 -1.05
N ALA A 209 12.36 -12.24 -2.34
CA ALA A 209 11.87 -13.52 -2.86
C ALA A 209 12.94 -14.62 -2.69
N GLN A 210 14.19 -14.33 -3.05
CA GLN A 210 15.32 -15.25 -2.87
C GLN A 210 15.57 -15.57 -1.39
N TYR A 211 15.51 -14.57 -0.52
CA TYR A 211 15.62 -14.79 0.93
C TYR A 211 14.55 -15.76 1.43
N ARG A 212 13.28 -15.58 1.04
CA ARG A 212 12.18 -16.44 1.47
C ARG A 212 12.35 -17.89 1.04
N GLU A 213 12.77 -18.08 -0.20
CA GLU A 213 13.06 -19.42 -0.73
C GLU A 213 14.17 -20.10 0.06
N LEU A 214 15.29 -19.42 0.26
CA LEU A 214 16.44 -19.94 1.02
C LEU A 214 16.13 -20.13 2.51
N GLU A 215 15.32 -19.26 3.13
CA GLU A 215 14.87 -19.41 4.52
C GLU A 215 14.08 -20.71 4.72
N ALA A 216 13.24 -21.08 3.76
CA ALA A 216 12.52 -22.34 3.81
C ALA A 216 13.47 -23.54 3.75
N PHE A 217 14.47 -23.51 2.85
CA PHE A 217 15.49 -24.54 2.76
C PHE A 217 16.38 -24.61 4.01
N ALA A 218 16.77 -23.48 4.56
CA ALA A 218 17.63 -23.40 5.75
C ALA A 218 17.04 -24.09 6.98
N LYS A 219 15.72 -24.22 7.05
CA LYS A 219 15.03 -24.94 8.14
C LYS A 219 15.20 -26.46 8.07
N PHE A 220 15.57 -27.00 6.90
CA PHE A 220 15.68 -28.44 6.66
C PHE A 220 17.13 -28.93 6.48
N GLY A 221 18.12 -28.03 6.32
CA GLY A 221 19.50 -28.37 6.05
C GLY A 221 20.50 -27.73 7.02
N SER A 222 21.55 -28.50 7.42
CA SER A 222 22.55 -28.02 8.38
C SER A 222 23.77 -27.35 7.75
N ASP A 223 24.13 -27.68 6.50
CA ASP A 223 25.34 -27.17 5.85
C ASP A 223 25.00 -26.23 4.68
N LEU A 224 24.98 -24.94 4.99
CA LEU A 224 24.82 -23.89 3.99
C LEU A 224 26.20 -23.34 3.60
N ASP A 225 26.42 -23.15 2.30
CA ASP A 225 27.62 -22.47 1.80
C ASP A 225 27.66 -20.97 2.21
N ALA A 226 28.83 -20.37 2.07
CA ALA A 226 29.06 -18.98 2.50
C ALA A 226 28.20 -17.97 1.72
N ALA A 227 27.93 -18.23 0.44
CA ALA A 227 27.11 -17.33 -0.39
C ALA A 227 25.65 -17.36 0.06
N THR A 228 25.09 -18.55 0.29
CA THR A 228 23.74 -18.74 0.84
C THR A 228 23.59 -18.09 2.21
N LYS A 229 24.57 -18.24 3.10
CA LYS A 229 24.59 -17.56 4.40
C LYS A 229 24.55 -16.06 4.27
N ALA A 230 25.32 -15.48 3.34
CA ALA A 230 25.32 -14.03 3.10
C ALA A 230 23.97 -13.51 2.61
N VAL A 231 23.29 -14.22 1.73
CA VAL A 231 21.94 -13.86 1.26
C VAL A 231 20.93 -13.91 2.41
N LEU A 232 20.99 -14.96 3.23
CA LEU A 232 20.12 -15.09 4.42
C LEU A 232 20.35 -13.97 5.44
N GLU A 233 21.60 -13.63 5.73
CA GLU A 233 21.92 -12.56 6.67
C GLU A 233 21.52 -11.18 6.16
N LYS A 234 21.69 -10.91 4.86
CA LYS A 234 21.17 -9.69 4.21
C LYS A 234 19.64 -9.65 4.26
N GLY A 235 18.98 -10.76 3.91
CA GLY A 235 17.51 -10.85 3.85
C GLY A 235 16.85 -10.65 5.21
N LYS A 236 17.39 -11.24 6.28
CA LYS A 236 16.91 -11.01 7.66
C LYS A 236 16.89 -9.53 8.03
N ARG A 237 17.98 -8.81 7.71
CA ARG A 237 18.08 -7.37 8.01
C ARG A 237 17.14 -6.55 7.15
N ASN A 238 16.97 -6.92 5.88
CA ASN A 238 15.99 -6.27 5.00
C ASN A 238 14.55 -6.46 5.53
N VAL A 239 14.21 -7.63 6.09
CA VAL A 239 12.91 -7.81 6.75
C VAL A 239 12.75 -6.85 7.92
N GLU A 240 13.79 -6.68 8.76
CA GLU A 240 13.69 -5.79 9.93
C GLU A 240 13.53 -4.32 9.54
N ILE A 241 14.24 -3.81 8.54
CA ILE A 241 14.09 -2.41 8.08
C ILE A 241 12.75 -2.15 7.40
N LEU A 242 12.09 -3.19 6.86
CA LEU A 242 10.77 -3.09 6.25
C LEU A 242 9.62 -3.14 7.26
N LYS A 243 9.87 -3.55 8.51
CA LYS A 243 8.87 -3.47 9.58
C LYS A 243 8.60 -2.02 9.94
N GLN A 244 7.34 -1.69 10.16
CA GLN A 244 6.90 -0.33 10.51
C GLN A 244 6.09 -0.34 11.80
N LYS A 245 6.22 0.71 12.60
CA LYS A 245 5.34 0.96 13.74
C LYS A 245 3.96 1.40 13.24
N GLU A 246 2.92 1.01 13.94
CA GLU A 246 1.56 1.45 13.62
C GLU A 246 1.46 2.98 13.68
N ASN A 247 0.79 3.57 12.69
CA ASN A 247 0.58 5.02 12.57
C ASN A 247 1.87 5.87 12.57
N TYR A 248 3.00 5.29 12.13
CA TYR A 248 4.28 5.99 12.03
C TYR A 248 4.85 5.89 10.60
N PRO A 249 4.29 6.64 9.63
CA PRO A 249 4.77 6.63 8.26
C PRO A 249 6.12 7.35 8.16
N LEU A 250 7.06 6.75 7.41
CA LEU A 250 8.31 7.41 7.03
C LEU A 250 8.12 8.18 5.73
N SER A 251 8.74 9.35 5.61
CA SER A 251 8.78 10.08 4.35
C SER A 251 9.61 9.35 3.29
N VAL A 252 9.34 9.61 2.01
CA VAL A 252 9.93 8.85 0.90
C VAL A 252 11.46 8.94 0.85
N GLU A 253 12.04 10.07 1.20
CA GLU A 253 13.49 10.25 1.28
C GLU A 253 14.12 9.38 2.38
N LYS A 254 13.46 9.27 3.54
CA LYS A 254 13.92 8.41 4.66
C LYS A 254 13.80 6.93 4.29
N GLN A 255 12.67 6.55 3.66
CA GLN A 255 12.53 5.20 3.13
C GLN A 255 13.62 4.87 2.11
N THR A 256 13.91 5.77 1.17
CA THR A 256 14.95 5.59 0.17
C THR A 256 16.32 5.40 0.81
N ALA A 257 16.66 6.22 1.81
CA ALA A 257 17.94 6.16 2.49
C ALA A 257 18.16 4.81 3.22
N ILE A 258 17.17 4.33 3.98
CA ILE A 258 17.33 3.08 4.73
C ILE A 258 17.27 1.84 3.82
N ILE A 259 16.40 1.84 2.80
CA ILE A 259 16.33 0.75 1.82
C ILE A 259 17.64 0.65 1.03
N TYR A 260 18.27 1.78 0.69
CA TYR A 260 19.59 1.80 0.05
C TYR A 260 20.62 1.01 0.88
N CYS A 261 20.71 1.29 2.18
CA CYS A 261 21.63 0.59 3.06
C CYS A 261 21.37 -0.93 3.12
N GLY A 262 20.11 -1.34 3.15
CA GLY A 262 19.71 -2.74 3.14
C GLY A 262 20.05 -3.45 1.83
N THR A 263 19.70 -2.87 0.70
CA THR A 263 19.96 -3.45 -0.63
C THR A 263 21.44 -3.55 -0.95
N LYS A 264 22.26 -2.63 -0.47
CA LYS A 264 23.73 -2.64 -0.62
C LYS A 264 24.46 -3.54 0.40
N GLY A 265 23.74 -4.15 1.34
CA GLY A 265 24.34 -5.05 2.33
C GLY A 265 25.24 -4.34 3.35
N ILE A 266 25.12 -3.03 3.53
CA ILE A 266 25.95 -2.25 4.47
C ILE A 266 25.65 -2.61 5.92
N LEU A 267 24.47 -3.17 6.17
CA LEU A 267 23.93 -3.43 7.51
C LEU A 267 24.36 -4.79 8.08
N LEU A 268 25.25 -5.54 7.42
CA LEU A 268 25.65 -6.89 7.86
C LEU A 268 26.29 -6.92 9.26
N ASN A 269 26.95 -5.83 9.66
CA ASN A 269 27.59 -5.71 10.98
C ASN A 269 26.61 -5.31 12.10
N VAL A 270 25.36 -4.93 11.77
CA VAL A 270 24.36 -4.59 12.77
C VAL A 270 23.61 -5.85 13.20
N PRO A 271 23.56 -6.18 14.51
CA PRO A 271 22.75 -7.29 15.00
C PRO A 271 21.27 -7.11 14.66
N VAL A 272 20.59 -8.20 14.29
CA VAL A 272 19.18 -8.17 13.84
C VAL A 272 18.27 -7.51 14.87
N ASN A 273 18.46 -7.79 16.16
CA ASN A 273 17.69 -7.21 17.26
C ASN A 273 17.97 -5.71 17.53
N LYS A 274 19.00 -5.15 16.91
CA LYS A 274 19.38 -3.73 17.01
C LYS A 274 19.02 -2.93 15.77
N MET A 275 18.46 -3.57 14.75
CA MET A 275 18.16 -2.91 13.46
C MET A 275 17.27 -1.69 13.59
N LYS A 276 16.23 -1.75 14.45
CA LYS A 276 15.33 -0.59 14.63
C LYS A 276 16.01 0.57 15.36
N GLN A 277 16.86 0.29 16.32
CA GLN A 277 17.64 1.33 16.98
C GLN A 277 18.62 1.99 16.00
N PHE A 278 19.32 1.19 15.18
CA PHE A 278 20.18 1.69 14.13
C PHE A 278 19.41 2.57 13.13
N GLU A 279 18.25 2.13 12.66
CA GLU A 279 17.41 2.89 11.71
C GLU A 279 17.05 4.27 12.28
N GLU A 280 16.59 4.32 13.53
CA GLU A 280 16.22 5.58 14.19
C GLU A 280 17.43 6.51 14.33
N GLU A 281 18.59 6.02 14.76
CA GLU A 281 19.82 6.80 14.87
C GLU A 281 20.31 7.29 13.48
N TYR A 282 20.31 6.41 12.49
CA TYR A 282 20.74 6.74 11.13
C TYR A 282 19.88 7.83 10.50
N LEU A 283 18.56 7.69 10.56
CA LEU A 283 17.63 8.67 9.99
C LEU A 283 17.69 10.01 10.75
N ALA A 284 17.82 9.98 12.08
CA ALA A 284 17.99 11.20 12.88
C ALA A 284 19.31 11.91 12.57
N PHE A 285 20.40 11.17 12.36
CA PHE A 285 21.67 11.75 11.97
C PHE A 285 21.63 12.42 10.60
N LEU A 286 21.00 11.76 9.60
CA LEU A 286 20.79 12.37 8.28
C LEU A 286 19.91 13.62 8.36
N ASP A 287 18.85 13.61 9.15
CA ASP A 287 17.98 14.78 9.34
C ASP A 287 18.75 16.01 9.91
N THR A 288 19.69 15.76 10.85
CA THR A 288 20.39 16.82 11.55
C THR A 288 21.66 17.30 10.86
N LYS A 289 22.40 16.41 10.19
CA LYS A 289 23.73 16.68 9.62
C LYS A 289 23.79 16.70 8.10
N HIS A 290 22.85 16.01 7.44
CA HIS A 290 22.84 15.83 5.98
C HIS A 290 21.45 16.04 5.40
N ARG A 291 20.74 17.06 5.86
CA ARG A 291 19.38 17.38 5.39
C ARG A 291 19.30 17.57 3.88
N ASN A 292 20.33 18.22 3.31
CA ASN A 292 20.46 18.40 1.86
C ASN A 292 20.42 17.07 1.09
N VAL A 293 21.02 16.00 1.63
CA VAL A 293 20.99 14.66 1.02
C VAL A 293 19.57 14.10 0.99
N LEU A 294 18.82 14.27 2.09
CA LEU A 294 17.41 13.86 2.12
C LEU A 294 16.55 14.67 1.15
N ASP A 295 16.76 15.99 1.06
CA ASP A 295 16.03 16.85 0.14
C ASP A 295 16.31 16.47 -1.33
N ASP A 296 17.56 16.14 -1.67
CA ASP A 296 17.93 15.64 -3.00
C ASP A 296 17.30 14.27 -3.31
N LEU A 297 17.27 13.35 -2.34
CA LEU A 297 16.56 12.07 -2.48
C LEU A 297 15.07 12.28 -2.74
N ARG A 298 14.45 13.22 -2.03
CA ARG A 298 13.04 13.59 -2.20
C ARG A 298 12.78 14.19 -3.58
N ALA A 299 13.74 14.97 -4.11
CA ALA A 299 13.70 15.50 -5.47
C ALA A 299 13.97 14.43 -6.56
N GLY A 300 14.18 13.17 -6.16
CA GLY A 300 14.43 12.04 -7.07
C GLY A 300 15.88 11.92 -7.54
N LYS A 301 16.83 12.68 -6.95
CA LYS A 301 18.25 12.60 -7.28
C LYS A 301 18.91 11.44 -6.52
N LEU A 302 19.84 10.76 -7.18
CA LEU A 302 20.69 9.72 -6.59
C LEU A 302 22.03 9.72 -7.35
N SER A 303 22.95 10.60 -6.94
CA SER A 303 24.32 10.71 -7.45
C SER A 303 25.29 9.87 -6.61
N GLU A 304 26.51 9.70 -7.11
CA GLU A 304 27.60 9.05 -6.36
C GLU A 304 27.96 9.81 -5.08
N GLU A 305 27.87 11.13 -5.10
CA GLU A 305 28.07 11.96 -3.92
C GLU A 305 27.04 11.65 -2.83
N ILE A 306 25.73 11.59 -3.20
CA ILE A 306 24.64 11.24 -2.28
C ILE A 306 24.85 9.84 -1.70
N THR A 307 25.11 8.86 -2.55
CA THR A 307 25.32 7.46 -2.11
C THR A 307 26.58 7.33 -1.25
N GLY A 308 27.65 8.09 -1.56
CA GLY A 308 28.86 8.14 -0.73
C GLY A 308 28.59 8.65 0.69
N VAL A 309 27.76 9.68 0.86
CA VAL A 309 27.35 10.17 2.18
C VAL A 309 26.50 9.12 2.91
N LEU A 310 25.52 8.53 2.24
CA LEU A 310 24.68 7.48 2.85
C LEU A 310 25.50 6.30 3.36
N GLU A 311 26.45 5.84 2.54
CA GLU A 311 27.34 4.72 2.90
C GLU A 311 28.29 5.07 4.04
N LYS A 312 28.91 6.25 4.01
CA LYS A 312 29.82 6.72 5.03
C LYS A 312 29.13 6.76 6.39
N VAL A 313 27.98 7.44 6.45
CA VAL A 313 27.21 7.56 7.70
C VAL A 313 26.75 6.20 8.21
N ALA A 314 26.26 5.33 7.31
CA ALA A 314 25.83 4.00 7.70
C ALA A 314 26.99 3.14 8.25
N LYS A 315 28.17 3.18 7.63
CA LYS A 315 29.36 2.46 8.09
C LYS A 315 29.87 2.99 9.45
N GLU A 316 29.93 4.31 9.62
CA GLU A 316 30.33 4.93 10.90
C GLU A 316 29.40 4.55 12.06
N LEU A 317 28.09 4.59 11.81
CA LEU A 317 27.11 4.22 12.83
C LEU A 317 27.09 2.71 13.08
N SER A 318 27.14 1.87 12.02
CA SER A 318 27.12 0.41 12.17
C SER A 318 28.33 -0.13 12.97
N ALA A 319 29.47 0.55 12.91
CA ALA A 319 30.64 0.19 13.69
C ALA A 319 30.39 0.22 15.22
N LYS A 320 29.46 1.04 15.70
CA LYS A 320 29.06 1.10 17.12
C LYS A 320 28.31 -0.16 17.58
N TYR A 321 27.78 -0.94 16.66
CA TYR A 321 26.98 -2.13 16.91
C TYR A 321 27.75 -3.43 16.69
N ALA A 322 29.00 -3.33 16.20
CA ALA A 322 29.85 -4.49 15.86
C ALA A 322 30.49 -5.18 17.09
N ASN A 323 30.23 -4.69 18.30
CA ASN A 323 30.75 -5.23 19.56
C ASN A 323 29.73 -6.07 20.31
#